data_d50b95576a4fa5d33405625f762309dc
#
_entry.id   d50b95576a4fa5d33405625f762309dc
#
_cell.length_a   1.000
_cell.length_b   1.000
_cell.length_c   1.000
_cell.angle_alpha   90.00
_cell.angle_beta   90.00
_cell.angle_gamma   90.00
#
_symmetry.space_group_name_H-M   'P 1'
#
loop_
_entity.id
_entity.type
_entity.pdbx_description
1 polymer ?
#
loop_
_entity_poly.entity_id
_entity_poly.type
_entity_poly.pdbx_seq_one_letter_code
_entity_poly.pdbx_strand_id
1 'polypeptide(L)'
;MKELVAELLEKALEENESLFLIDFSVSEGNQIKVVIDGDKGVTVNDCITISRAIEHKIDRDEIDFSLDVSSAGVSEPLLIPRQYLKNIGRNLKVITKNNDVRQGKLEKANDKNIELLWKVREPKPIGKGKITVQKEAVIDYKDIVEATVMIKFN
;
A
#
# COMPACT_ATOMS: atom_id res chain seq x y z
N MET A 1 9.63 -8.88 -23.67
CA MET A 1 10.30 -8.36 -22.46
C MET A 1 9.38 -8.32 -21.24
N LYS A 2 8.22 -7.73 -21.35
CA LYS A 2 7.31 -7.61 -20.21
C LYS A 2 6.90 -8.96 -19.60
N GLU A 3 6.60 -9.94 -20.45
CA GLU A 3 6.18 -11.27 -20.01
C GLU A 3 7.33 -12.02 -19.30
N LEU A 4 8.54 -11.90 -19.81
CA LEU A 4 9.72 -12.51 -19.20
C LEU A 4 9.98 -11.93 -17.81
N VAL A 5 9.93 -10.60 -17.70
CA VAL A 5 10.15 -9.91 -16.43
C VAL A 5 9.05 -10.26 -15.43
N ALA A 6 7.80 -10.35 -15.88
CA ALA A 6 6.67 -10.73 -15.02
C ALA A 6 6.88 -12.13 -14.42
N GLU A 7 7.35 -13.09 -15.21
CA GLU A 7 7.65 -14.44 -14.70
C GLU A 7 8.78 -14.44 -13.69
N LEU A 8 9.86 -13.72 -13.98
CA LEU A 8 11.01 -13.62 -13.08
C LEU A 8 10.63 -12.95 -11.76
N LEU A 9 9.81 -11.91 -11.85
CA LEU A 9 9.31 -11.18 -10.69
C LEU A 9 8.41 -12.06 -9.83
N GLU A 10 7.50 -12.82 -10.44
CA GLU A 10 6.62 -13.74 -9.74
C GLU A 10 7.40 -14.78 -8.95
N LYS A 11 8.44 -15.38 -9.57
CA LYS A 11 9.30 -16.35 -8.90
C LYS A 11 10.07 -15.73 -7.74
N ALA A 12 10.59 -14.52 -7.94
CA ALA A 12 11.34 -13.81 -6.91
C ALA A 12 10.45 -13.50 -5.69
N LEU A 13 9.19 -13.11 -5.94
CA LEU A 13 8.24 -12.82 -4.86
C LEU A 13 7.77 -14.09 -4.16
N GLU A 14 7.65 -15.22 -4.86
CA GLU A 14 7.34 -16.51 -4.23
C GLU A 14 8.42 -16.93 -3.23
N GLU A 15 9.67 -16.64 -3.50
CA GLU A 15 10.80 -16.92 -2.62
C GLU A 15 10.91 -15.93 -1.45
N ASN A 16 10.20 -14.82 -1.51
CA ASN A 16 10.20 -13.76 -0.49
C ASN A 16 8.76 -13.43 -0.11
N GLU A 17 8.10 -14.34 0.59
CA GLU A 17 6.66 -14.30 0.88
C GLU A 17 6.14 -13.04 1.56
N SER A 18 6.97 -12.35 2.33
CA SER A 18 6.55 -11.10 2.98
C SER A 18 6.48 -9.92 2.02
N LEU A 19 7.08 -10.05 0.85
CA LEU A 19 7.10 -9.00 -0.18
C LEU A 19 6.00 -9.24 -1.20
N PHE A 20 5.43 -8.15 -1.72
CA PHE A 20 4.39 -8.24 -2.74
C PHE A 20 4.49 -7.07 -3.71
N LEU A 21 3.94 -7.27 -4.90
CA LEU A 21 3.99 -6.30 -5.98
C LEU A 21 2.91 -5.22 -5.82
N ILE A 22 3.31 -3.96 -5.99
CA ILE A 22 2.38 -2.83 -6.02
C ILE A 22 2.19 -2.34 -7.44
N ASP A 23 3.29 -2.17 -8.18
CA ASP A 23 3.24 -1.68 -9.55
C ASP A 23 4.38 -2.25 -10.37
N PHE A 24 4.12 -2.47 -11.65
CA PHE A 24 5.09 -3.01 -12.58
C PHE A 24 4.83 -2.45 -13.98
N SER A 25 5.87 -1.92 -14.60
CA SER A 25 5.75 -1.42 -15.97
C SER A 25 7.04 -1.65 -16.74
N VAL A 26 6.89 -1.80 -18.04
CA VAL A 26 8.01 -1.82 -18.99
C VAL A 26 7.67 -0.80 -20.07
N SER A 27 8.45 0.27 -20.14
CA SER A 27 8.26 1.34 -21.10
C SER A 27 9.18 1.15 -22.31
N GLU A 28 9.09 2.06 -23.26
CA GLU A 28 9.93 2.03 -24.46
C GLU A 28 11.42 2.03 -24.08
N GLY A 29 12.23 1.28 -24.86
CA GLY A 29 13.64 1.12 -24.56
C GLY A 29 13.91 0.13 -23.44
N ASN A 30 12.92 -0.72 -23.11
CA ASN A 30 13.03 -1.72 -22.05
C ASN A 30 13.37 -1.10 -20.69
N GLN A 31 12.70 -0.02 -20.35
CA GLN A 31 12.80 0.60 -19.03
C GLN A 31 11.83 -0.10 -18.09
N ILE A 32 12.37 -0.90 -17.19
CA ILE A 32 11.60 -1.74 -16.27
C ILE A 32 11.48 -1.02 -14.94
N LYS A 33 10.24 -0.83 -14.47
CA LYS A 33 9.98 -0.22 -13.17
C LYS A 33 9.14 -1.18 -12.32
N VAL A 34 9.63 -1.47 -11.12
CA VAL A 34 8.96 -2.37 -10.17
C VAL A 34 8.82 -1.64 -8.83
N VAL A 35 7.61 -1.62 -8.30
CA VAL A 35 7.36 -1.08 -6.96
C VAL A 35 6.83 -2.22 -6.10
N ILE A 36 7.48 -2.47 -4.98
CA ILE A 36 7.11 -3.54 -4.04
C ILE A 36 6.78 -2.96 -2.67
N ASP A 37 6.03 -3.72 -1.90
CA ASP A 37 5.80 -3.43 -0.50
C ASP A 37 5.95 -4.74 0.27
N GLY A 38 5.94 -4.68 1.58
CA GLY A 38 6.13 -5.87 2.41
C GLY A 38 5.26 -5.82 3.65
N ASP A 39 4.80 -6.99 4.11
CA ASP A 39 3.99 -7.11 5.32
C ASP A 39 4.71 -6.54 6.55
N LYS A 40 6.04 -6.60 6.54
CA LYS A 40 6.91 -6.09 7.62
C LYS A 40 7.77 -4.92 7.15
N GLY A 41 7.37 -4.28 6.06
CA GLY A 41 8.15 -3.24 5.42
C GLY A 41 9.13 -3.79 4.39
N VAL A 42 9.88 -2.91 3.76
CA VAL A 42 10.84 -3.25 2.71
C VAL A 42 12.19 -2.62 3.06
N THR A 43 13.23 -3.43 3.03
CA THR A 43 14.60 -2.94 3.24
C THR A 43 15.28 -2.70 1.90
N VAL A 44 16.42 -2.01 1.92
CA VAL A 44 17.25 -1.83 0.72
C VAL A 44 17.70 -3.20 0.20
N ASN A 45 18.04 -4.13 1.08
CA ASN A 45 18.44 -5.48 0.69
C ASN A 45 17.31 -6.24 0.00
N ASP A 46 16.07 -6.03 0.41
CA ASP A 46 14.92 -6.64 -0.26
C ASP A 46 14.83 -6.18 -1.71
N CYS A 47 14.99 -4.88 -1.96
CA CYS A 47 14.98 -4.33 -3.31
C CYS A 47 16.13 -4.89 -4.16
N ILE A 48 17.32 -5.02 -3.57
CA ILE A 48 18.50 -5.58 -4.22
C ILE A 48 18.27 -7.05 -4.58
N THR A 49 17.67 -7.82 -3.68
CA THR A 49 17.36 -9.24 -3.89
C THR A 49 16.44 -9.43 -5.10
N ILE A 50 15.36 -8.65 -5.15
CA ILE A 50 14.41 -8.70 -6.27
C ILE A 50 15.08 -8.22 -7.56
N SER A 51 15.85 -7.14 -7.50
CA SER A 51 16.57 -6.60 -8.65
C SER A 51 17.52 -7.63 -9.26
N ARG A 52 18.32 -8.29 -8.44
CA ARG A 52 19.27 -9.31 -8.87
C ARG A 52 18.58 -10.54 -9.45
N ALA A 53 17.47 -10.97 -8.87
CA ALA A 53 16.71 -12.11 -9.39
C ALA A 53 16.22 -11.88 -10.82
N ILE A 54 15.92 -10.63 -11.16
CA ILE A 54 15.51 -10.26 -12.51
C ILE A 54 16.74 -10.08 -13.42
N GLU A 55 17.71 -9.28 -12.97
CA GLU A 55 18.90 -8.92 -13.76
C GLU A 55 19.72 -10.12 -14.20
N HIS A 56 19.95 -11.07 -13.32
CA HIS A 56 20.80 -12.21 -13.60
C HIS A 56 20.22 -13.20 -14.62
N LYS A 57 18.93 -13.07 -14.92
CA LYS A 57 18.24 -13.94 -15.88
C LYS A 57 18.05 -13.31 -17.24
N ILE A 58 18.44 -12.04 -17.41
CA ILE A 58 18.35 -11.34 -18.68
C ILE A 58 19.77 -11.05 -19.17
N ASP A 59 20.07 -11.46 -20.39
CA ASP A 59 21.38 -11.25 -21.00
C ASP A 59 21.46 -9.82 -21.54
N ARG A 60 22.29 -8.98 -20.91
CA ARG A 60 22.48 -7.58 -21.32
C ARG A 60 23.22 -7.46 -22.66
N ASP A 61 23.94 -8.49 -23.07
CA ASP A 61 24.62 -8.51 -24.37
C ASP A 61 23.61 -8.68 -25.51
N GLU A 62 22.48 -9.34 -25.23
CA GLU A 62 21.43 -9.54 -26.22
C GLU A 62 20.34 -8.46 -26.13
N ILE A 63 20.01 -8.01 -24.91
CA ILE A 63 18.92 -7.06 -24.67
C ILE A 63 19.42 -5.93 -23.77
N ASP A 64 19.34 -4.71 -24.28
CA ASP A 64 19.65 -3.53 -23.48
C ASP A 64 18.41 -3.15 -22.68
N PHE A 65 18.57 -2.98 -21.38
CA PHE A 65 17.45 -2.64 -20.49
C PHE A 65 17.94 -1.85 -19.27
N SER A 66 17.01 -1.13 -18.64
CA SER A 66 17.24 -0.53 -17.34
C SER A 66 16.22 -1.11 -16.35
N LEU A 67 16.63 -1.27 -15.11
CA LEU A 67 15.77 -1.85 -14.06
C LEU A 67 15.82 -0.97 -12.82
N ASP A 68 14.66 -0.57 -12.35
CA ASP A 68 14.49 0.19 -11.12
C ASP A 68 13.50 -0.56 -10.22
N VAL A 69 13.98 -1.05 -9.07
CA VAL A 69 13.15 -1.69 -8.05
C VAL A 69 13.12 -0.78 -6.84
N SER A 70 11.94 -0.34 -6.46
CA SER A 70 11.76 0.57 -5.32
C SER A 70 10.65 0.08 -4.41
N SER A 71 10.64 0.62 -3.20
CA SER A 71 9.57 0.34 -2.24
C SER A 71 8.48 1.41 -2.31
N ALA A 72 7.25 1.01 -1.98
CA ALA A 72 6.16 1.97 -1.81
C ALA A 72 6.46 2.85 -0.58
N GLY A 73 6.40 4.17 -0.77
CA GLY A 73 6.64 5.11 0.32
C GLY A 73 5.50 5.13 1.33
N VAL A 74 5.82 5.47 2.59
CA VAL A 74 4.81 5.56 3.66
C VAL A 74 3.73 6.58 3.35
N SER A 75 4.09 7.67 2.68
CA SER A 75 3.16 8.73 2.29
C SER A 75 2.41 8.45 0.99
N GLU A 76 2.75 7.36 0.29
CA GLU A 76 2.07 7.00 -0.94
C GLU A 76 0.68 6.40 -0.66
N PRO A 77 -0.29 6.59 -1.58
CA PRO A 77 -1.60 5.99 -1.42
C PRO A 77 -1.55 4.45 -1.35
N LEU A 78 -2.43 3.88 -0.55
CA LEU A 78 -2.59 2.43 -0.46
C LEU A 78 -3.39 1.95 -1.68
N LEU A 79 -2.91 0.93 -2.37
CA LEU A 79 -3.48 0.48 -3.63
C LEU A 79 -4.16 -0.89 -3.56
N ILE A 80 -3.70 -1.78 -2.68
CA ILE A 80 -4.23 -3.15 -2.60
C ILE A 80 -4.59 -3.52 -1.16
N PRO A 81 -5.55 -4.46 -0.95
CA PRO A 81 -5.99 -4.85 0.40
C PRO A 81 -4.87 -5.28 1.34
N ARG A 82 -3.85 -5.95 0.82
CA ARG A 82 -2.72 -6.40 1.64
C ARG A 82 -1.98 -5.25 2.32
N GLN A 83 -1.93 -4.08 1.67
CA GLN A 83 -1.35 -2.87 2.27
C GLN A 83 -2.20 -2.34 3.41
N TYR A 84 -3.53 -2.47 3.31
CA TYR A 84 -4.41 -2.10 4.42
C TYR A 84 -4.22 -3.04 5.60
N LEU A 85 -4.13 -4.35 5.34
CA LEU A 85 -3.93 -5.34 6.40
C LEU A 85 -2.67 -5.06 7.24
N LYS A 86 -1.57 -4.70 6.59
CA LYS A 86 -0.33 -4.39 7.31
C LYS A 86 -0.40 -3.10 8.13
N ASN A 87 -1.37 -2.25 7.84
CA ASN A 87 -1.52 -0.95 8.50
C ASN A 87 -2.64 -0.91 9.54
N ILE A 88 -3.19 -2.06 9.90
CA ILE A 88 -4.19 -2.15 10.99
C ILE A 88 -3.56 -1.58 12.27
N GLY A 89 -4.31 -0.71 12.94
CA GLY A 89 -3.86 -0.01 14.14
C GLY A 89 -3.30 1.39 13.88
N ARG A 90 -3.06 1.74 12.62
CA ARG A 90 -2.58 3.08 12.23
C ARG A 90 -3.73 3.98 11.82
N ASN A 91 -3.52 5.27 11.89
CA ASN A 91 -4.51 6.24 11.43
C ASN A 91 -4.41 6.43 9.93
N LEU A 92 -5.55 6.40 9.25
CA LEU A 92 -5.65 6.62 7.82
C LEU A 92 -6.48 7.87 7.52
N LYS A 93 -6.15 8.49 6.40
CA LYS A 93 -6.99 9.50 5.76
C LYS A 93 -7.55 8.87 4.49
N VAL A 94 -8.86 8.77 4.38
CA VAL A 94 -9.55 8.14 3.26
C VAL A 94 -10.43 9.16 2.56
N ILE A 95 -10.30 9.27 1.23
CA ILE A 95 -11.15 10.10 0.39
C ILE A 95 -12.03 9.15 -0.41
N THR A 96 -13.35 9.33 -0.29
CA THR A 96 -14.33 8.50 -0.99
C THR A 96 -14.79 9.14 -2.30
N LYS A 97 -15.53 8.37 -3.10
CA LYS A 97 -16.08 8.84 -4.39
C LYS A 97 -17.03 10.03 -4.24
N ASN A 98 -17.63 10.20 -3.07
CA ASN A 98 -18.52 11.33 -2.79
C ASN A 98 -17.77 12.57 -2.31
N ASN A 99 -16.43 12.55 -2.39
CA ASN A 99 -15.53 13.59 -1.89
C ASN A 99 -15.58 13.74 -0.35
N ASP A 100 -16.11 12.74 0.34
CA ASP A 100 -16.04 12.70 1.80
C ASP A 100 -14.62 12.35 2.22
N VAL A 101 -14.13 13.06 3.24
CA VAL A 101 -12.83 12.78 3.84
C VAL A 101 -13.06 12.19 5.23
N ARG A 102 -12.52 11.00 5.46
CA ARG A 102 -12.59 10.32 6.75
C ARG A 102 -11.18 10.12 7.29
N GLN A 103 -10.99 10.46 8.55
CA GLN A 103 -9.73 10.23 9.26
C GLN A 103 -10.05 9.39 10.48
N GLY A 104 -9.31 8.28 10.63
CA GLY A 104 -9.55 7.41 11.76
C GLY A 104 -8.54 6.28 11.82
N LYS A 105 -8.60 5.53 12.92
CA LYS A 105 -7.78 4.35 13.12
C LYS A 105 -8.35 3.20 12.30
N LEU A 106 -7.48 2.54 11.53
CA LEU A 106 -7.86 1.35 10.79
C LEU A 106 -7.97 0.19 11.79
N GLU A 107 -9.20 -0.25 12.04
CA GLU A 107 -9.48 -1.30 13.01
C GLU A 107 -9.51 -2.67 12.38
N LYS A 108 -10.14 -2.79 11.21
CA LYS A 108 -10.26 -4.04 10.46
C LYS A 108 -10.11 -3.79 8.97
N ALA A 109 -9.63 -4.80 8.26
CA ALA A 109 -9.55 -4.80 6.81
C ALA A 109 -9.72 -6.23 6.30
N ASN A 110 -10.40 -6.38 5.18
CA ASN A 110 -10.57 -7.66 4.50
C ASN A 110 -10.48 -7.44 2.98
N ASP A 111 -10.89 -8.40 2.17
CA ASP A 111 -10.80 -8.32 0.71
C ASP A 111 -11.79 -7.35 0.09
N LYS A 112 -12.80 -6.91 0.83
CA LYS A 112 -13.90 -6.10 0.31
C LYS A 112 -13.97 -4.69 0.88
N ASN A 113 -13.66 -4.55 2.18
CA ASN A 113 -13.82 -3.27 2.88
C ASN A 113 -12.86 -3.11 4.04
N ILE A 114 -12.90 -1.90 4.60
CA ILE A 114 -12.15 -1.55 5.79
C ILE A 114 -13.10 -0.95 6.82
N GLU A 115 -12.70 -1.00 8.09
CA GLU A 115 -13.42 -0.35 9.18
C GLU A 115 -12.50 0.67 9.85
N LEU A 116 -12.99 1.92 9.93
CA LEU A 116 -12.30 3.01 10.60
C LEU A 116 -13.02 3.37 11.89
N LEU A 117 -12.23 3.68 12.92
CA LEU A 117 -12.74 4.18 14.19
C LEU A 117 -12.13 5.56 14.48
N TRP A 118 -12.96 6.47 14.99
CA TRP A 118 -12.48 7.76 15.47
C TRP A 118 -13.36 8.23 16.62
N LYS A 119 -12.90 9.25 17.31
CA LYS A 119 -13.63 9.81 18.45
C LYS A 119 -13.96 11.28 18.18
N VAL A 120 -15.15 11.68 18.54
CA VAL A 120 -15.61 13.08 18.46
C VAL A 120 -16.17 13.51 19.79
N ARG A 121 -16.10 14.81 20.05
CA ARG A 121 -16.73 15.42 21.23
C ARG A 121 -18.11 15.90 20.82
N GLU A 122 -19.11 15.40 21.52
CA GLU A 122 -20.52 15.79 21.26
C GLU A 122 -21.15 16.30 22.52
N PRO A 123 -22.20 17.19 22.41
CA PRO A 123 -22.96 17.62 23.58
C PRO A 123 -23.56 16.41 24.30
N LYS A 124 -23.57 16.47 25.62
CA LYS A 124 -24.25 15.43 26.42
C LYS A 124 -25.74 15.42 26.09
N PRO A 125 -26.37 14.21 26.02
CA PRO A 125 -27.83 14.12 25.84
C PRO A 125 -28.62 14.81 26.94
N ILE A 126 -28.07 14.83 28.15
CA ILE A 126 -28.67 15.43 29.31
C ILE A 126 -27.63 16.26 30.06
N GLY A 127 -27.96 17.52 30.36
CA GLY A 127 -27.08 18.40 31.11
C GLY A 127 -26.11 19.20 30.22
N LYS A 128 -25.18 19.88 30.88
CA LYS A 128 -24.17 20.71 30.21
C LYS A 128 -22.87 19.94 29.99
N GLY A 129 -22.10 20.40 29.04
CA GLY A 129 -20.78 19.84 28.73
C GLY A 129 -20.81 18.89 27.54
N LYS A 130 -19.69 18.27 27.27
CA LYS A 130 -19.49 17.35 26.12
C LYS A 130 -18.99 16.02 26.59
N ILE A 131 -19.31 14.98 25.84
CA ILE A 131 -18.78 13.62 26.03
C ILE A 131 -18.02 13.21 24.78
N THR A 132 -17.11 12.27 24.96
CA THR A 132 -16.40 11.66 23.83
C THR A 132 -17.24 10.49 23.32
N VAL A 133 -17.58 10.53 22.02
CA VAL A 133 -18.35 9.49 21.37
C VAL A 133 -17.47 8.81 20.33
N GLN A 134 -17.45 7.48 20.34
CA GLN A 134 -16.73 6.70 19.34
C GLN A 134 -17.61 6.54 18.10
N LYS A 135 -17.04 6.86 16.96
CA LYS A 135 -17.69 6.69 15.66
C LYS A 135 -16.97 5.62 14.88
N GLU A 136 -17.69 4.96 13.99
CA GLU A 136 -17.11 3.96 13.10
C GLU A 136 -17.71 4.09 11.70
N ALA A 137 -16.96 3.65 10.70
CA ALA A 137 -17.44 3.59 9.33
C ALA A 137 -16.85 2.37 8.63
N VAL A 138 -17.68 1.68 7.87
CA VAL A 138 -17.24 0.60 6.97
C VAL A 138 -17.22 1.19 5.57
N ILE A 139 -16.06 1.10 4.91
CA ILE A 139 -15.87 1.68 3.58
C ILE A 139 -15.40 0.58 2.63
N ASP A 140 -16.15 0.36 1.55
CA ASP A 140 -15.76 -0.60 0.52
C ASP A 140 -14.60 -0.05 -0.30
N TYR A 141 -13.67 -0.90 -0.70
CA TYR A 141 -12.52 -0.46 -1.52
C TYR A 141 -12.97 0.21 -2.82
N LYS A 142 -14.06 -0.24 -3.41
CA LYS A 142 -14.60 0.33 -4.66
C LYS A 142 -15.03 1.80 -4.49
N ASP A 143 -15.31 2.22 -3.27
CA ASP A 143 -15.72 3.58 -2.95
C ASP A 143 -14.57 4.48 -2.52
N ILE A 144 -13.37 3.92 -2.38
CA ILE A 144 -12.18 4.66 -1.99
C ILE A 144 -11.49 5.22 -3.24
N VAL A 145 -11.33 6.55 -3.28
CA VAL A 145 -10.56 7.23 -4.31
C VAL A 145 -9.08 7.23 -3.95
N GLU A 146 -8.78 7.52 -2.68
CA GLU A 146 -7.41 7.57 -2.17
C GLU A 146 -7.41 7.31 -0.67
N ALA A 147 -6.45 6.53 -0.20
CA ALA A 147 -6.23 6.31 1.22
C ALA A 147 -4.74 6.36 1.50
N THR A 148 -4.36 7.13 2.53
CA THR A 148 -2.96 7.28 2.94
C THR A 148 -2.82 7.10 4.43
N VAL A 149 -1.66 6.61 4.86
CA VAL A 149 -1.32 6.49 6.28
C VAL A 149 -0.95 7.88 6.79
N MET A 150 -1.58 8.28 7.89
CA MET A 150 -1.27 9.56 8.53
C MET A 150 -0.03 9.41 9.40
N ILE A 151 0.99 10.20 9.07
CA ILE A 151 2.24 10.20 9.84
C ILE A 151 2.08 11.21 10.96
N LYS A 152 2.30 10.74 12.21
CA LYS A 152 2.30 11.63 13.36
C LYS A 152 3.74 11.99 13.73
N PHE A 153 4.00 13.27 13.78
CA PHE A 153 5.27 13.79 14.28
C PHE A 153 5.03 14.29 15.71
N ASN A 154 5.67 13.65 16.67
CA ASN A 154 5.63 14.07 18.06
C ASN A 154 6.89 14.84 18.40
#